data_572cdad6cd53b045238a7bf771e892fa
#
_entry.id   572cdad6cd53b045238a7bf771e892fa
#
_cell.length_a   1.000
_cell.length_b   1.000
_cell.length_c   1.000
_cell.angle_alpha   90.00
_cell.angle_beta   90.00
_cell.angle_gamma   90.00
#
_symmetry.space_group_name_H-M   'P 1'
#
loop_
_entity.id
_entity.type
_entity.pdbx_description
1 polymer ?
#
loop_
_entity_poly.entity_id
_entity_poly.type
_entity_poly.pdbx_seq_one_letter_code
_entity_poly.pdbx_strand_id
1 'polypeptide(L)'
;MSNTKETPGAISKFNFSSQSGGKEAITRILQAYGFSTRQALCDRLGVSQSTMANRWMRDTFPHDWLIACHLDTGASLLWLATGQGSPGMKNTPENGLRLQYKEITNGIISDSIAVHYDSQLIPKNATTPSLVKFEGDVYLVDEYKGEVNDGVWFITIDGFSSIRRIYRLPGSRLRVENGPASFECEAAGILVLGKIIGKTTFTE
;
A
#
# COMPACT_ATOMS: atom_id res chain seq x y z
N MET A 1 -29.29 -29.90 -31.31
CA MET A 1 -29.68 -28.57 -30.86
C MET A 1 -29.75 -28.62 -29.35
N SER A 2 -28.66 -28.28 -28.65
CA SER A 2 -28.62 -28.26 -27.19
C SER A 2 -29.06 -26.86 -26.73
N ASN A 3 -30.21 -26.84 -26.09
CA ASN A 3 -30.78 -25.64 -25.49
C ASN A 3 -30.03 -25.36 -24.16
N THR A 4 -29.02 -24.50 -24.18
CA THR A 4 -28.41 -23.94 -22.97
C THR A 4 -29.43 -22.99 -22.37
N LYS A 5 -30.13 -23.44 -21.32
CA LYS A 5 -30.93 -22.55 -20.50
C LYS A 5 -29.99 -21.55 -19.84
N GLU A 6 -29.97 -20.31 -20.33
CA GLU A 6 -29.40 -19.17 -19.59
C GLU A 6 -30.11 -19.03 -18.24
N THR A 7 -29.35 -19.09 -17.19
CA THR A 7 -29.86 -18.85 -15.84
C THR A 7 -30.20 -17.37 -15.72
N PRO A 8 -31.48 -16.97 -15.53
CA PRO A 8 -31.81 -15.55 -15.39
C PRO A 8 -31.19 -15.02 -14.11
N GLY A 9 -30.35 -14.03 -14.18
CA GLY A 9 -29.86 -13.28 -13.02
C GLY A 9 -28.36 -13.09 -12.84
N ALA A 10 -27.51 -13.60 -13.74
CA ALA A 10 -26.08 -13.30 -13.68
C ALA A 10 -25.81 -11.90 -14.28
N ILE A 11 -25.53 -10.93 -13.39
CA ILE A 11 -25.29 -9.53 -13.79
C ILE A 11 -23.81 -9.29 -14.14
N SER A 12 -22.90 -10.22 -13.81
CA SER A 12 -21.47 -10.01 -14.01
C SER A 12 -20.68 -11.31 -14.17
N LYS A 13 -19.43 -11.19 -14.67
CA LYS A 13 -18.42 -12.26 -14.74
C LYS A 13 -18.08 -12.94 -13.41
N PHE A 14 -18.55 -12.41 -12.27
CA PHE A 14 -18.24 -12.87 -10.91
C PHE A 14 -19.24 -13.90 -10.37
N ASN A 15 -20.02 -14.59 -11.21
CA ASN A 15 -20.98 -15.62 -10.79
C ASN A 15 -21.83 -15.16 -9.57
N PHE A 16 -22.44 -14.00 -9.72
CA PHE A 16 -23.24 -13.33 -8.71
C PHE A 16 -24.72 -13.39 -9.06
N SER A 17 -25.57 -13.85 -8.14
CA SER A 17 -27.01 -13.80 -8.28
C SER A 17 -27.60 -12.76 -7.34
N SER A 18 -28.41 -11.84 -7.89
CA SER A 18 -29.13 -10.86 -7.09
C SER A 18 -30.34 -11.43 -6.34
N GLN A 19 -30.73 -12.66 -6.62
CA GLN A 19 -31.93 -13.30 -6.09
C GLN A 19 -31.65 -14.43 -5.08
N SER A 20 -30.40 -14.86 -4.95
CA SER A 20 -29.98 -15.94 -4.06
C SER A 20 -28.63 -15.67 -3.44
N GLY A 21 -28.22 -16.46 -2.42
CA GLY A 21 -26.96 -16.27 -1.71
C GLY A 21 -27.06 -15.27 -0.56
N GLY A 22 -28.27 -15.01 -0.08
CA GLY A 22 -28.52 -14.10 1.02
C GLY A 22 -27.95 -14.58 2.34
N LYS A 23 -27.95 -15.89 2.60
CA LYS A 23 -27.39 -16.48 3.83
C LYS A 23 -25.89 -16.26 3.94
N GLU A 24 -25.17 -16.56 2.86
CA GLU A 24 -23.73 -16.38 2.80
C GLU A 24 -23.36 -14.89 2.89
N ALA A 25 -24.09 -14.03 2.20
CA ALA A 25 -23.90 -12.59 2.27
C ALA A 25 -24.13 -12.04 3.68
N ILE A 26 -25.22 -12.44 4.35
CA ILE A 26 -25.51 -12.05 5.75
C ILE A 26 -24.39 -12.56 6.69
N THR A 27 -23.90 -13.77 6.46
CA THR A 27 -22.80 -14.33 7.27
C THR A 27 -21.52 -13.48 7.11
N ARG A 28 -21.18 -13.07 5.87
CA ARG A 28 -20.03 -12.19 5.62
C ARG A 28 -20.24 -10.80 6.23
N ILE A 29 -21.44 -10.26 6.21
CA ILE A 29 -21.77 -8.99 6.87
C ILE A 29 -21.53 -9.10 8.38
N LEU A 30 -22.02 -10.17 9.03
CA LEU A 30 -21.76 -10.43 10.45
C LEU A 30 -20.27 -10.47 10.75
N GLN A 31 -19.50 -11.16 9.92
CA GLN A 31 -18.04 -11.24 10.05
C GLN A 31 -17.37 -9.85 9.90
N ALA A 32 -17.80 -9.04 8.93
CA ALA A 32 -17.25 -7.71 8.70
C ALA A 32 -17.49 -6.76 9.89
N TYR A 33 -18.64 -6.83 10.51
CA TYR A 33 -18.93 -6.07 11.74
C TYR A 33 -18.34 -6.68 13.02
N GLY A 34 -17.82 -7.91 12.96
CA GLY A 34 -17.37 -8.66 14.16
C GLY A 34 -18.53 -9.12 15.06
N PHE A 35 -19.73 -9.26 14.52
CA PHE A 35 -20.90 -9.69 15.29
C PHE A 35 -21.03 -11.21 15.31
N SER A 36 -21.34 -11.76 16.50
CA SER A 36 -21.62 -13.19 16.69
C SER A 36 -23.09 -13.55 16.53
N THR A 37 -23.99 -12.55 16.52
CA THR A 37 -25.45 -12.79 16.49
C THR A 37 -26.13 -11.94 15.42
N ARG A 38 -27.18 -12.49 14.80
CA ARG A 38 -28.05 -11.74 13.87
C ARG A 38 -28.83 -10.63 14.55
N GLN A 39 -29.09 -10.75 15.88
CA GLN A 39 -29.71 -9.67 16.64
C GLN A 39 -28.86 -8.41 16.64
N ALA A 40 -27.55 -8.52 16.92
CA ALA A 40 -26.64 -7.38 16.88
C ALA A 40 -26.63 -6.69 15.49
N LEU A 41 -26.77 -7.49 14.42
CA LEU A 41 -26.87 -6.95 13.07
C LEU A 41 -28.22 -6.24 12.84
N CYS A 42 -29.34 -6.79 13.36
CA CYS A 42 -30.62 -6.10 13.30
C CYS A 42 -30.56 -4.73 13.96
N ASP A 43 -30.02 -4.68 15.18
CA ASP A 43 -29.88 -3.45 15.96
C ASP A 43 -28.99 -2.41 15.22
N ARG A 44 -27.88 -2.86 14.61
CA ARG A 44 -26.97 -2.00 13.82
C ARG A 44 -27.63 -1.43 12.57
N LEU A 45 -28.40 -2.26 11.85
CA LEU A 45 -29.02 -1.88 10.58
C LEU A 45 -30.40 -1.23 10.77
N GLY A 46 -30.93 -1.18 12.00
CA GLY A 46 -32.26 -0.65 12.26
C GLY A 46 -33.40 -1.50 11.64
N VAL A 47 -33.19 -2.82 11.49
CA VAL A 47 -34.17 -3.73 10.89
C VAL A 47 -34.77 -4.66 11.92
N SER A 48 -36.05 -5.07 11.69
CA SER A 48 -36.71 -6.00 12.60
C SER A 48 -36.16 -7.43 12.46
N GLN A 49 -36.26 -8.21 13.56
CA GLN A 49 -35.91 -9.63 13.54
C GLN A 49 -36.70 -10.41 12.49
N SER A 50 -37.98 -10.03 12.27
CA SER A 50 -38.83 -10.67 11.24
C SER A 50 -38.30 -10.40 9.83
N THR A 51 -37.81 -9.21 9.55
CA THR A 51 -37.18 -8.86 8.28
C THR A 51 -35.89 -9.69 8.05
N MET A 52 -35.06 -9.80 9.08
CA MET A 52 -33.86 -10.63 9.06
C MET A 52 -34.22 -12.12 8.83
N ALA A 53 -35.17 -12.64 9.59
CA ALA A 53 -35.61 -14.03 9.48
C ALA A 53 -36.18 -14.34 8.08
N ASN A 54 -36.99 -13.44 7.52
CA ASN A 54 -37.56 -13.60 6.18
C ASN A 54 -36.49 -13.62 5.09
N ARG A 55 -35.53 -12.69 5.12
CA ARG A 55 -34.41 -12.70 4.16
C ARG A 55 -33.56 -13.96 4.29
N TRP A 56 -33.26 -14.38 5.50
CA TRP A 56 -32.52 -15.60 5.78
C TRP A 56 -33.26 -16.86 5.27
N MET A 57 -34.55 -17.00 5.57
CA MET A 57 -35.34 -18.18 5.17
C MET A 57 -35.52 -18.27 3.65
N ARG A 58 -35.73 -17.11 2.99
CA ARG A 58 -35.96 -17.04 1.55
C ARG A 58 -34.64 -16.96 0.76
N ASP A 59 -33.50 -16.94 1.44
CA ASP A 59 -32.19 -16.75 0.84
C ASP A 59 -32.08 -15.46 -0.02
N THR A 60 -32.88 -14.43 0.33
CA THR A 60 -32.94 -13.18 -0.42
C THR A 60 -31.67 -12.37 -0.23
N PHE A 61 -31.04 -11.98 -1.34
CA PHE A 61 -29.79 -11.22 -1.32
C PHE A 61 -29.98 -9.82 -0.73
N PRO A 62 -29.16 -9.42 0.28
CA PRO A 62 -29.35 -8.18 1.05
C PRO A 62 -28.53 -7.02 0.47
N HIS A 63 -28.87 -6.52 -0.72
CA HIS A 63 -28.11 -5.47 -1.42
C HIS A 63 -27.88 -4.22 -0.57
N ASP A 64 -28.93 -3.74 0.06
CA ASP A 64 -28.96 -2.56 0.93
C ASP A 64 -28.03 -2.75 2.16
N TRP A 65 -28.02 -3.93 2.75
CA TRP A 65 -27.16 -4.24 3.89
C TRP A 65 -25.70 -4.38 3.53
N LEU A 66 -25.39 -4.86 2.30
CA LEU A 66 -24.01 -4.90 1.81
C LEU A 66 -23.44 -3.49 1.65
N ILE A 67 -24.23 -2.58 1.10
CA ILE A 67 -23.81 -1.20 0.91
C ILE A 67 -23.58 -0.53 2.27
N ALA A 68 -24.52 -0.67 3.20
CA ALA A 68 -24.38 -0.15 4.55
C ALA A 68 -23.13 -0.70 5.24
N CYS A 69 -22.93 -2.01 5.18
CA CYS A 69 -21.75 -2.67 5.75
C CYS A 69 -20.45 -2.16 5.14
N HIS A 70 -20.39 -2.00 3.82
CA HIS A 70 -19.23 -1.44 3.14
C HIS A 70 -18.91 0.00 3.61
N LEU A 71 -19.92 0.85 3.67
CA LEU A 71 -19.77 2.25 4.12
C LEU A 71 -19.34 2.35 5.59
N ASP A 72 -19.85 1.48 6.44
CA ASP A 72 -19.56 1.47 7.87
C ASP A 72 -18.19 0.88 8.22
N THR A 73 -17.81 -0.22 7.55
CA THR A 73 -16.65 -1.04 7.93
C THR A 73 -15.47 -0.95 6.97
N GLY A 74 -15.71 -0.43 5.75
CA GLY A 74 -14.74 -0.48 4.66
C GLY A 74 -14.55 -1.89 4.07
N ALA A 75 -15.36 -2.88 4.43
CA ALA A 75 -15.26 -4.23 3.90
C ALA A 75 -15.49 -4.26 2.38
N SER A 76 -14.72 -5.08 1.67
CA SER A 76 -14.80 -5.18 0.20
C SER A 76 -16.20 -5.59 -0.26
N LEU A 77 -16.82 -4.79 -1.14
CA LEU A 77 -18.10 -5.14 -1.75
C LEU A 77 -18.02 -6.45 -2.55
N LEU A 78 -16.89 -6.70 -3.24
CA LEU A 78 -16.67 -7.94 -3.96
C LEU A 78 -16.69 -9.13 -2.99
N TRP A 79 -15.96 -9.04 -1.88
CA TRP A 79 -15.97 -10.09 -0.88
C TRP A 79 -17.34 -10.25 -0.19
N LEU A 80 -17.98 -9.15 0.18
CA LEU A 80 -19.32 -9.19 0.80
C LEU A 80 -20.33 -9.87 -0.13
N ALA A 81 -20.30 -9.57 -1.43
CA ALA A 81 -21.22 -10.12 -2.41
C ALA A 81 -20.92 -11.56 -2.82
N THR A 82 -19.65 -11.89 -3.06
CA THR A 82 -19.25 -13.15 -3.72
C THR A 82 -18.44 -14.10 -2.85
N GLY A 83 -17.84 -13.61 -1.76
CA GLY A 83 -16.84 -14.33 -0.96
C GLY A 83 -15.45 -14.38 -1.61
N GLN A 84 -15.27 -13.78 -2.79
CA GLN A 84 -13.96 -13.73 -3.46
C GLN A 84 -13.12 -12.55 -2.96
N GLY A 85 -11.80 -12.75 -2.89
CA GLY A 85 -10.86 -11.75 -2.39
C GLY A 85 -10.79 -11.68 -0.87
N SER A 86 -10.26 -10.58 -0.36
CA SER A 86 -10.09 -10.31 1.08
C SER A 86 -11.29 -9.59 1.67
N PRO A 87 -11.71 -9.89 2.92
CA PRO A 87 -12.82 -9.22 3.61
C PRO A 87 -12.57 -7.74 3.89
N GLY A 88 -11.32 -7.31 4.05
CA GLY A 88 -11.00 -5.91 4.34
C GLY A 88 -10.77 -5.09 3.09
N MET A 89 -11.45 -3.94 2.94
CA MET A 89 -10.84 -2.84 2.20
C MET A 89 -9.74 -2.24 3.09
N LYS A 90 -8.63 -2.95 3.21
CA LYS A 90 -7.40 -2.20 3.38
C LYS A 90 -7.20 -1.54 2.02
N ASN A 91 -7.34 -0.22 1.93
CA ASN A 91 -6.80 0.61 0.84
C ASN A 91 -5.26 0.55 0.84
N THR A 92 -4.74 -0.49 1.40
CA THR A 92 -3.35 -0.90 1.38
C THR A 92 -3.32 -2.12 0.46
N PRO A 93 -2.57 -2.12 -0.63
CA PRO A 93 -2.26 -3.36 -1.33
C PRO A 93 -1.85 -4.40 -0.27
N GLU A 94 -2.28 -5.65 -0.41
CA GLU A 94 -2.03 -6.73 0.58
C GLU A 94 -0.54 -6.87 0.97
N ASN A 95 0.35 -6.30 0.17
CA ASN A 95 1.80 -6.21 0.36
C ASN A 95 2.33 -4.78 0.48
N GLY A 96 1.47 -3.77 0.71
CA GLY A 96 1.89 -2.37 0.76
C GLY A 96 2.51 -2.01 2.12
N LEU A 97 3.76 -1.54 2.10
CA LEU A 97 4.41 -0.92 3.24
C LEU A 97 4.22 0.60 3.16
N ARG A 98 3.98 1.27 4.28
CA ARG A 98 3.98 2.74 4.32
C ARG A 98 5.42 3.23 4.47
N LEU A 99 5.92 3.87 3.43
CA LEU A 99 7.25 4.48 3.42
C LEU A 99 7.14 6.00 3.56
N GLN A 100 8.14 6.59 4.18
CA GLN A 100 8.32 8.04 4.15
C GLN A 100 8.83 8.44 2.77
N TYR A 101 8.18 9.42 2.16
CA TYR A 101 8.59 10.01 0.88
C TYR A 101 8.98 11.46 1.09
N LYS A 102 10.12 11.84 0.51
CA LYS A 102 10.68 13.19 0.55
C LYS A 102 11.09 13.60 -0.86
N GLU A 103 11.17 14.89 -1.11
CA GLU A 103 11.69 15.44 -2.35
C GLU A 103 12.85 16.38 -2.06
N ILE A 104 13.89 16.33 -2.87
CA ILE A 104 15.02 17.27 -2.82
C ILE A 104 14.84 18.26 -3.95
N THR A 105 14.66 19.53 -3.60
CA THR A 105 14.58 20.64 -4.55
C THR A 105 15.60 21.70 -4.18
N ASN A 106 16.52 22.02 -5.10
CA ASN A 106 17.62 22.98 -4.86
C ASN A 106 18.44 22.65 -3.59
N GLY A 107 18.66 21.36 -3.33
CA GLY A 107 19.41 20.90 -2.16
C GLY A 107 18.64 20.87 -0.84
N ILE A 108 17.38 21.28 -0.82
CA ILE A 108 16.54 21.31 0.37
C ILE A 108 15.57 20.12 0.35
N ILE A 109 15.49 19.41 1.49
CA ILE A 109 14.56 18.30 1.67
C ILE A 109 13.18 18.85 2.04
N SER A 110 12.14 18.41 1.34
CA SER A 110 10.74 18.71 1.68
C SER A 110 10.28 18.02 2.97
N ASP A 111 9.14 18.43 3.50
CA ASP A 111 8.44 17.67 4.53
C ASP A 111 8.11 16.26 4.04
N SER A 112 8.16 15.32 4.97
CA SER A 112 7.91 13.91 4.68
C SER A 112 6.41 13.61 4.63
N ILE A 113 6.00 12.88 3.60
CA ILE A 113 4.64 12.33 3.49
C ILE A 113 4.70 10.80 3.48
N ALA A 114 3.65 10.15 3.97
CA ALA A 114 3.57 8.69 3.93
C ALA A 114 2.92 8.23 2.61
N VAL A 115 3.60 7.36 1.88
CA VAL A 115 3.11 6.74 0.64
C VAL A 115 3.05 5.23 0.76
N HIS A 116 2.17 4.60 0.00
CA HIS A 116 2.12 3.14 -0.10
C HIS A 116 3.12 2.66 -1.16
N TYR A 117 3.93 1.68 -0.79
CA TYR A 117 4.93 1.07 -1.67
C TYR A 117 4.85 -0.46 -1.57
N ASP A 118 4.96 -1.16 -2.69
CA ASP A 118 4.87 -2.63 -2.68
C ASP A 118 6.09 -3.22 -1.98
N SER A 119 5.86 -3.99 -0.93
CA SER A 119 6.93 -4.63 -0.14
C SER A 119 7.75 -5.63 -0.95
N GLN A 120 7.23 -6.17 -2.04
CA GLN A 120 7.97 -7.07 -2.94
C GLN A 120 9.09 -6.36 -3.71
N LEU A 121 9.00 -5.03 -3.88
CA LEU A 121 10.02 -4.21 -4.53
C LEU A 121 11.11 -3.74 -3.56
N ILE A 122 11.00 -4.09 -2.28
CA ILE A 122 11.98 -3.72 -1.25
C ILE A 122 12.96 -4.89 -1.06
N PRO A 123 14.28 -4.66 -1.14
CA PRO A 123 15.27 -5.68 -0.82
C PRO A 123 15.08 -6.24 0.59
N LYS A 124 15.16 -7.57 0.75
CA LYS A 124 14.89 -8.26 2.03
C LYS A 124 15.81 -7.84 3.19
N ASN A 125 16.96 -7.27 2.88
CA ASN A 125 17.96 -6.79 3.84
C ASN A 125 17.80 -5.30 4.18
N ALA A 126 16.81 -4.61 3.62
CA ALA A 126 16.49 -3.23 4.01
C ALA A 126 15.93 -3.19 5.43
N THR A 127 16.37 -2.21 6.22
CA THR A 127 16.02 -2.08 7.63
C THR A 127 15.00 -0.95 7.88
N THR A 128 15.26 0.21 7.33
CA THR A 128 14.42 1.41 7.50
C THR A 128 14.26 2.13 6.15
N PRO A 129 13.59 1.48 5.18
CA PRO A 129 13.49 2.01 3.83
C PRO A 129 12.62 3.28 3.76
N SER A 130 13.03 4.21 2.92
CA SER A 130 12.30 5.44 2.59
C SER A 130 12.46 5.76 1.10
N LEU A 131 11.65 6.68 0.58
CA LEU A 131 11.69 7.12 -0.81
C LEU A 131 12.16 8.58 -0.87
N VAL A 132 13.09 8.86 -1.78
CA VAL A 132 13.59 10.20 -2.03
C VAL A 132 13.53 10.49 -3.53
N LYS A 133 12.80 11.53 -3.92
CA LYS A 133 12.81 12.05 -5.30
C LYS A 133 13.91 13.06 -5.46
N PHE A 134 14.74 12.87 -6.48
CA PHE A 134 15.85 13.74 -6.82
C PHE A 134 16.12 13.73 -8.33
N GLU A 135 16.21 14.90 -8.95
CA GLU A 135 16.51 15.07 -10.40
C GLU A 135 15.62 14.22 -11.33
N GLY A 136 14.31 14.14 -11.04
CA GLY A 136 13.33 13.38 -11.84
C GLY A 136 13.23 11.90 -11.51
N ASP A 137 14.19 11.31 -10.82
CA ASP A 137 14.20 9.92 -10.39
C ASP A 137 13.68 9.74 -8.96
N VAL A 138 13.17 8.54 -8.65
CA VAL A 138 12.80 8.15 -7.27
C VAL A 138 13.78 7.08 -6.80
N TYR A 139 14.39 7.33 -5.65
CA TYR A 139 15.37 6.46 -5.03
C TYR A 139 14.80 5.79 -3.79
N LEU A 140 15.01 4.49 -3.69
CA LEU A 140 14.78 3.75 -2.46
C LEU A 140 16.04 3.85 -1.60
N VAL A 141 15.89 4.43 -0.42
CA VAL A 141 16.98 4.74 0.50
C VAL A 141 16.80 3.91 1.76
N ASP A 142 17.84 3.25 2.24
CA ASP A 142 17.83 2.61 3.55
C ASP A 142 18.69 3.42 4.53
N GLU A 143 18.21 3.60 5.75
CA GLU A 143 18.99 4.27 6.81
C GLU A 143 20.29 3.51 7.04
N TYR A 144 21.39 4.21 7.13
CA TYR A 144 22.70 3.60 7.28
C TYR A 144 23.46 4.22 8.46
N LYS A 145 23.93 3.34 9.33
CA LYS A 145 24.76 3.69 10.50
C LYS A 145 26.09 2.97 10.39
N GLY A 146 27.06 3.61 9.80
CA GLY A 146 28.37 3.00 9.61
C GLY A 146 29.31 3.88 8.77
N GLU A 147 30.47 3.33 8.46
CA GLU A 147 31.42 4.03 7.60
C GLU A 147 30.98 3.99 6.14
N VAL A 148 31.11 5.14 5.46
CA VAL A 148 30.82 5.25 4.03
C VAL A 148 31.81 4.41 3.24
N ASN A 149 31.30 3.56 2.36
CA ASN A 149 32.05 2.79 1.39
C ASN A 149 31.60 3.16 -0.04
N ASP A 150 32.23 2.54 -1.04
CA ASP A 150 31.87 2.76 -2.43
C ASP A 150 30.39 2.48 -2.69
N GLY A 151 29.71 3.41 -3.36
CA GLY A 151 28.30 3.29 -3.65
C GLY A 151 27.61 4.60 -3.95
N VAL A 152 26.28 4.54 -4.03
CA VAL A 152 25.42 5.73 -4.18
C VAL A 152 24.76 6.02 -2.84
N TRP A 153 24.82 7.29 -2.45
CA TRP A 153 24.47 7.71 -1.10
C TRP A 153 23.60 8.95 -1.12
N PHE A 154 22.67 9.01 -0.18
CA PHE A 154 21.93 10.21 0.17
C PHE A 154 22.70 10.95 1.24
N ILE A 155 23.18 12.14 0.90
CA ILE A 155 24.11 12.92 1.73
C ILE A 155 23.69 14.39 1.84
N THR A 156 24.24 15.06 2.83
CA THR A 156 24.20 16.52 2.99
C THR A 156 25.63 17.05 3.12
N ILE A 157 25.95 18.07 2.35
CA ILE A 157 27.22 18.82 2.40
C ILE A 157 26.86 20.30 2.56
N ASP A 158 27.43 20.97 3.54
CA ASP A 158 27.20 22.40 3.83
C ASP A 158 25.69 22.77 3.89
N GLY A 159 24.85 21.85 4.40
CA GLY A 159 23.42 22.05 4.50
C GLY A 159 22.61 21.72 3.24
N PHE A 160 23.26 21.38 2.12
CA PHE A 160 22.62 21.00 0.88
C PHE A 160 22.60 19.49 0.70
N SER A 161 21.40 18.93 0.53
CA SER A 161 21.18 17.49 0.35
C SER A 161 21.17 17.10 -1.12
N SER A 162 21.73 15.93 -1.41
CA SER A 162 21.81 15.39 -2.77
C SER A 162 22.04 13.88 -2.75
N ILE A 163 21.86 13.24 -3.90
CA ILE A 163 22.23 11.83 -4.10
C ILE A 163 23.47 11.79 -4.97
N ARG A 164 24.55 11.20 -4.47
CA ARG A 164 25.88 11.18 -5.10
C ARG A 164 26.51 9.79 -5.04
N ARG A 165 27.34 9.49 -6.05
CA ARG A 165 28.23 8.35 -6.01
C ARG A 165 29.48 8.72 -5.24
N ILE A 166 29.86 7.87 -4.30
CA ILE A 166 31.04 8.08 -3.44
C ILE A 166 31.98 6.90 -3.60
N TYR A 167 33.26 7.20 -3.60
CA TYR A 167 34.36 6.25 -3.52
C TYR A 167 35.20 6.54 -2.29
N ARG A 168 35.53 5.51 -1.54
CA ARG A 168 36.40 5.63 -0.38
C ARG A 168 37.85 5.66 -0.78
N LEU A 169 38.58 6.63 -0.26
CA LEU A 169 40.01 6.78 -0.47
C LEU A 169 40.78 6.52 0.83
N PRO A 170 42.11 6.19 0.75
CA PRO A 170 42.93 6.07 1.94
C PRO A 170 42.96 7.34 2.77
N GLY A 171 43.17 7.21 4.09
CA GLY A 171 43.25 8.35 5.01
C GLY A 171 41.92 9.00 5.35
N SER A 172 40.83 8.22 5.40
CA SER A 172 39.45 8.70 5.71
C SER A 172 38.95 9.77 4.76
N ARG A 173 39.42 9.77 3.53
CA ARG A 173 38.96 10.68 2.46
C ARG A 173 37.92 10.00 1.59
N LEU A 174 37.09 10.82 0.99
CA LEU A 174 36.04 10.41 0.06
C LEU A 174 36.18 11.21 -1.24
N ARG A 175 35.99 10.54 -2.37
CA ARG A 175 35.75 11.17 -3.65
C ARG A 175 34.28 11.15 -3.97
N VAL A 176 33.70 12.32 -4.19
CA VAL A 176 32.27 12.52 -4.48
C VAL A 176 32.14 12.91 -5.94
N GLU A 177 31.33 12.14 -6.69
CA GLU A 177 30.96 12.47 -8.05
C GLU A 177 29.73 13.38 -8.08
N ASN A 178 29.82 14.49 -8.81
CA ASN A 178 28.76 15.46 -9.03
C ASN A 178 28.60 15.70 -10.55
N GLY A 179 27.94 14.77 -11.25
CA GLY A 179 27.85 14.82 -12.71
C GLY A 179 29.25 14.71 -13.37
N PRO A 180 29.61 15.63 -14.28
CA PRO A 180 30.92 15.65 -14.94
C PRO A 180 32.08 16.11 -14.03
N ALA A 181 31.77 16.69 -12.88
CA ALA A 181 32.73 17.12 -11.87
C ALA A 181 32.86 16.10 -10.74
N SER A 182 34.03 16.04 -10.14
CA SER A 182 34.26 15.31 -8.90
C SER A 182 35.17 16.13 -7.98
N PHE A 183 35.03 15.95 -6.69
CA PHE A 183 35.88 16.56 -5.67
C PHE A 183 36.20 15.54 -4.58
N GLU A 184 37.22 15.82 -3.81
CA GLU A 184 37.64 15.02 -2.69
C GLU A 184 37.46 15.82 -1.40
N CYS A 185 37.00 15.13 -0.33
CA CYS A 185 36.81 15.72 0.98
C CYS A 185 37.14 14.69 2.08
N GLU A 186 37.23 15.15 3.31
CA GLU A 186 37.26 14.27 4.46
C GLU A 186 35.90 13.63 4.71
N ALA A 187 35.89 12.39 5.19
CA ALA A 187 34.64 11.70 5.51
C ALA A 187 33.79 12.44 6.56
N ALA A 188 34.44 13.18 7.47
CA ALA A 188 33.78 14.00 8.47
C ALA A 188 33.07 15.25 7.89
N GLY A 189 33.41 15.66 6.66
CA GLY A 189 32.79 16.81 5.97
C GLY A 189 31.44 16.50 5.34
N ILE A 190 30.97 15.25 5.41
CA ILE A 190 29.71 14.81 4.79
C ILE A 190 28.80 14.23 5.87
N LEU A 191 27.53 14.68 5.91
CA LEU A 191 26.48 14.01 6.67
C LEU A 191 25.81 12.96 5.79
N VAL A 192 25.91 11.69 6.18
CA VAL A 192 25.25 10.60 5.47
C VAL A 192 23.86 10.39 6.05
N LEU A 193 22.84 10.46 5.16
CA LEU A 193 21.43 10.28 5.52
C LEU A 193 20.93 8.85 5.21
N GLY A 194 21.55 8.16 4.24
CA GLY A 194 21.20 6.78 3.91
C GLY A 194 21.94 6.25 2.68
N LYS A 195 21.87 4.94 2.50
CA LYS A 195 22.41 4.25 1.34
C LYS A 195 21.32 4.02 0.29
N ILE A 196 21.62 4.26 -0.97
CA ILE A 196 20.70 3.95 -2.06
C ILE A 196 20.71 2.44 -2.31
N ILE A 197 19.53 1.83 -2.23
CA ILE A 197 19.32 0.40 -2.43
C ILE A 197 18.44 0.08 -3.63
N GLY A 198 17.85 1.11 -4.24
CA GLY A 198 17.05 0.99 -5.46
C GLY A 198 16.83 2.33 -6.13
N LYS A 199 16.48 2.30 -7.43
CA LYS A 199 16.21 3.49 -8.24
C LYS A 199 15.09 3.20 -9.23
N THR A 200 14.14 4.12 -9.35
CA THR A 200 13.13 4.14 -10.41
C THR A 200 13.37 5.37 -11.29
N THR A 201 13.61 5.15 -12.56
CA THR A 201 13.81 6.19 -13.58
C THR A 201 12.56 6.28 -14.44
N PHE A 202 12.07 7.48 -14.67
CA PHE A 202 10.93 7.75 -15.55
C PHE A 202 11.50 8.21 -16.90
N THR A 203 11.07 7.55 -17.98
CA THR A 203 11.37 7.95 -19.37
C THR A 203 10.16 8.68 -19.93
N GLU A 204 10.38 9.83 -20.57
CA GLU A 204 9.35 10.55 -21.31
C GLU A 204 8.93 9.80 -22.59
#